data_7faa96f8fe98255cc87ed45abe3a9be4
#
_entry.id   7faa96f8fe98255cc87ed45abe3a9be4
#
_cell.length_a   1.000
_cell.length_b   1.000
_cell.length_c   1.000
_cell.angle_alpha   90.00
_cell.angle_beta   90.00
_cell.angle_gamma   90.00
#
_symmetry.space_group_name_H-M   'P 1'
#
loop_
_entity.id
_entity.type
_entity.pdbx_description
1 polymer ?
#
loop_
_entity_poly.entity_id
_entity_poly.type
_entity_poly.pdbx_seq_one_letter_code
_entity_poly.pdbx_strand_id
1 'polypeptide(L)'
;MGFRKDFLWGGAVAAHQLEGAYDRDGKGLSIMDVVTSGDVNTRRRITGEILKGENYPNHEAIDFYDYYKEDIRLFAEMGFKCFRTSIAWTRIFPNGDEEQPNEAGLKFYDDMFDECLKYGIEPVITLSHFEMPLHLVQEYGGWRNRKLIDFFVKFAVTCFERYKDKVKYWMTFNEINNQADIGDGFMLYANSGIVVKPCLLYTSPSPRD
;
A
#
# COMPACT_ATOMS: atom_id res chain seq x y z
N MET A 1 -12.63 -22.19 26.82
CA MET A 1 -11.48 -22.40 25.92
C MET A 1 -10.78 -21.07 25.73
N GLY A 2 -9.46 -21.00 25.91
CA GLY A 2 -8.66 -19.79 25.65
C GLY A 2 -7.83 -19.94 24.39
N PHE A 3 -7.23 -18.85 23.92
CA PHE A 3 -6.25 -18.88 22.85
C PHE A 3 -4.97 -19.61 23.30
N ARG A 4 -4.21 -20.15 22.36
CA ARG A 4 -2.89 -20.75 22.64
C ARG A 4 -1.98 -19.68 23.27
N LYS A 5 -1.01 -20.11 24.08
CA LYS A 5 -0.06 -19.20 24.75
C LYS A 5 0.84 -18.45 23.76
N ASP A 6 1.07 -19.03 22.59
CA ASP A 6 1.86 -18.48 21.47
C ASP A 6 1.03 -17.75 20.42
N PHE A 7 -0.24 -17.43 20.74
CA PHE A 7 -1.09 -16.64 19.84
C PHE A 7 -0.57 -15.20 19.72
N LEU A 8 -0.39 -14.74 18.50
CA LEU A 8 0.14 -13.41 18.22
C LEU A 8 -1.00 -12.37 18.22
N TRP A 9 -1.10 -11.61 19.30
CA TRP A 9 -1.98 -10.46 19.40
C TRP A 9 -1.28 -9.22 18.82
N GLY A 10 -2.00 -8.38 18.07
CA GLY A 10 -1.42 -7.19 17.49
C GLY A 10 -2.42 -6.32 16.74
N GLY A 11 -1.91 -5.40 15.94
CA GLY A 11 -2.67 -4.47 15.13
C GLY A 11 -2.32 -4.56 13.65
N ALA A 12 -3.19 -3.97 12.80
CA ALA A 12 -3.04 -3.98 11.36
C ALA A 12 -3.36 -2.61 10.77
N VAL A 13 -2.52 -2.17 9.84
CA VAL A 13 -2.68 -0.95 9.03
C VAL A 13 -2.09 -1.19 7.65
N ALA A 14 -2.09 -0.16 6.78
CA ALA A 14 -1.35 -0.16 5.52
C ALA A 14 -0.39 1.02 5.45
N ALA A 15 0.69 0.92 4.69
CA ALA A 15 1.70 1.96 4.54
C ALA A 15 1.08 3.32 4.19
N HIS A 16 0.21 3.38 3.21
CA HIS A 16 -0.47 4.62 2.80
C HIS A 16 -1.38 5.24 3.88
N GLN A 17 -1.76 4.46 4.90
CA GLN A 17 -2.64 4.94 5.98
C GLN A 17 -1.85 5.57 7.13
N LEU A 18 -0.56 5.23 7.26
CA LEU A 18 0.22 5.65 8.43
C LEU A 18 1.52 6.38 8.10
N GLU A 19 2.20 6.06 6.99
CA GLU A 19 3.56 6.51 6.78
C GLU A 19 3.70 8.02 6.59
N GLY A 20 2.86 8.64 5.76
CA GLY A 20 3.10 10.01 5.32
C GLY A 20 4.35 10.11 4.42
N ALA A 21 5.05 11.25 4.48
CA ALA A 21 6.32 11.45 3.77
C ALA A 21 6.25 11.04 2.28
N TYR A 22 5.18 11.44 1.60
CA TYR A 22 4.79 10.97 0.27
C TYR A 22 5.79 11.36 -0.85
N ASP A 23 6.59 12.39 -0.64
CA ASP A 23 7.57 12.95 -1.60
C ASP A 23 9.02 12.91 -1.08
N ARG A 24 9.28 12.14 0.02
CA ARG A 24 10.60 12.11 0.66
C ARG A 24 11.41 10.89 0.22
N ASP A 25 12.74 11.05 0.27
CA ASP A 25 13.74 10.00 0.07
C ASP A 25 13.54 9.21 -1.24
N GLY A 26 13.09 9.92 -2.28
CA GLY A 26 12.90 9.36 -3.61
C GLY A 26 11.64 8.51 -3.77
N LYS A 27 10.69 8.55 -2.82
CA LYS A 27 9.39 7.90 -3.00
C LYS A 27 8.63 8.49 -4.19
N GLY A 28 8.09 7.63 -5.04
CA GLY A 28 7.17 8.03 -6.11
C GLY A 28 5.72 8.13 -5.64
N LEU A 29 4.86 8.67 -6.50
CA LEU A 29 3.43 8.74 -6.22
C LEU A 29 2.76 7.38 -6.41
N SER A 30 1.97 6.99 -5.45
CA SER A 30 1.04 5.86 -5.56
C SER A 30 -0.35 6.35 -6.04
N ILE A 31 -1.18 5.41 -6.45
CA ILE A 31 -2.58 5.70 -6.79
C ILE A 31 -3.37 6.30 -5.62
N MET A 32 -2.96 6.03 -4.37
CA MET A 32 -3.62 6.56 -3.18
C MET A 32 -3.17 7.99 -2.85
N ASP A 33 -2.00 8.42 -3.33
CA ASP A 33 -1.51 9.79 -3.14
C ASP A 33 -2.28 10.82 -3.96
N VAL A 34 -3.11 10.39 -4.91
CA VAL A 34 -3.99 11.22 -5.73
C VAL A 34 -5.49 11.00 -5.44
N VAL A 35 -5.78 10.54 -4.23
CA VAL A 35 -7.16 10.34 -3.73
C VAL A 35 -7.44 11.33 -2.61
N THR A 36 -8.41 12.23 -2.83
CA THR A 36 -8.79 13.27 -1.86
C THR A 36 -9.42 12.70 -0.59
N SER A 37 -9.42 13.45 0.50
CA SER A 37 -10.03 13.06 1.78
C SER A 37 -11.54 12.82 1.68
N GLY A 38 -12.24 13.69 0.93
CA GLY A 38 -13.69 13.80 1.04
C GLY A 38 -14.15 14.30 2.43
N ASP A 39 -15.45 14.41 2.61
CA ASP A 39 -16.11 14.74 3.86
C ASP A 39 -17.54 14.15 3.89
N VAL A 40 -18.37 14.49 4.90
CA VAL A 40 -19.75 13.97 5.02
C VAL A 40 -20.66 14.34 3.84
N ASN A 41 -20.33 15.39 3.08
CA ASN A 41 -21.11 15.88 1.95
C ASN A 41 -20.41 15.61 0.60
N THR A 42 -19.11 15.37 0.62
CA THR A 42 -18.27 15.28 -0.58
C THR A 42 -17.57 13.93 -0.61
N ARG A 43 -17.85 13.13 -1.62
CA ARG A 43 -17.16 11.83 -1.80
C ARG A 43 -15.70 12.04 -2.13
N ARG A 44 -14.87 11.07 -1.72
CA ARG A 44 -13.48 10.96 -2.16
C ARG A 44 -13.42 10.92 -3.69
N ARG A 45 -12.42 11.59 -4.25
CA ARG A 45 -12.21 11.67 -5.71
C ARG A 45 -10.81 11.21 -6.06
N ILE A 46 -10.69 10.54 -7.19
CA ILE A 46 -9.42 10.21 -7.82
C ILE A 46 -9.08 11.37 -8.76
N THR A 47 -8.00 12.09 -8.49
CA THR A 47 -7.63 13.28 -9.26
C THR A 47 -6.65 12.97 -10.39
N GLY A 48 -5.94 11.84 -10.31
CA GLY A 48 -4.92 11.44 -11.30
C GLY A 48 -3.60 12.24 -11.21
N GLU A 49 -3.61 13.36 -10.50
CA GLU A 49 -2.46 14.22 -10.19
C GLU A 49 -2.72 14.98 -8.88
N ILE A 50 -1.70 15.58 -8.30
CA ILE A 50 -1.85 16.42 -7.12
C ILE A 50 -2.36 17.80 -7.53
N LEU A 51 -3.57 18.15 -7.14
CA LEU A 51 -4.20 19.44 -7.41
C LEU A 51 -3.99 20.41 -6.26
N LYS A 52 -3.68 21.65 -6.58
CA LYS A 52 -3.52 22.71 -5.58
C LYS A 52 -4.82 22.97 -4.84
N GLY A 53 -4.75 22.95 -3.51
CA GLY A 53 -5.89 23.26 -2.62
C GLY A 53 -6.75 22.04 -2.26
N GLU A 54 -6.47 20.86 -2.82
CA GLU A 54 -7.09 19.62 -2.38
C GLU A 54 -6.36 19.03 -1.16
N ASN A 55 -7.09 18.30 -0.36
CA ASN A 55 -6.54 17.59 0.79
C ASN A 55 -6.35 16.11 0.43
N TYR A 56 -5.11 15.63 0.54
CA TYR A 56 -4.71 14.24 0.32
C TYR A 56 -4.23 13.65 1.66
N PRO A 57 -5.08 12.91 2.37
CA PRO A 57 -4.77 12.48 3.74
C PRO A 57 -3.53 11.61 3.85
N ASN A 58 -3.17 10.88 2.78
CA ASN A 58 -2.02 9.98 2.77
C ASN A 58 -0.68 10.74 2.74
N HIS A 59 -0.67 12.05 2.40
CA HIS A 59 0.57 12.81 2.31
C HIS A 59 1.22 13.01 3.69
N GLU A 60 0.40 13.22 4.72
CA GLU A 60 0.85 13.34 6.11
C GLU A 60 0.56 12.06 6.90
N ALA A 61 -0.64 11.50 6.71
CA ALA A 61 -1.15 10.35 7.46
C ALA A 61 -1.02 10.57 8.98
N ILE A 62 -0.26 9.72 9.68
CA ILE A 62 0.13 9.92 11.09
C ILE A 62 1.63 10.15 11.24
N ASP A 63 2.33 10.40 10.11
CA ASP A 63 3.76 10.68 10.05
C ASP A 63 4.64 9.56 10.63
N PHE A 64 4.18 8.32 10.48
CA PHE A 64 4.89 7.15 10.98
C PHE A 64 6.30 7.02 10.39
N TYR A 65 6.55 7.56 9.20
CA TYR A 65 7.86 7.56 8.58
C TYR A 65 8.93 8.18 9.50
N ASP A 66 8.59 9.25 10.21
CA ASP A 66 9.47 9.92 11.14
C ASP A 66 9.36 9.36 12.57
N TYR A 67 8.16 8.91 12.98
CA TYR A 67 7.87 8.52 14.36
C TYR A 67 7.83 7.00 14.61
N TYR A 68 8.14 6.15 13.62
CA TYR A 68 8.00 4.69 13.75
C TYR A 68 8.66 4.10 15.00
N LYS A 69 9.79 4.65 15.45
CA LYS A 69 10.49 4.15 16.65
C LYS A 69 9.67 4.36 17.92
N GLU A 70 9.05 5.53 18.02
CA GLU A 70 8.20 5.87 19.16
C GLU A 70 6.90 5.05 19.11
N ASP A 71 6.28 4.98 17.95
CA ASP A 71 5.02 4.24 17.76
C ASP A 71 5.20 2.74 18.02
N ILE A 72 6.29 2.13 17.54
CA ILE A 72 6.58 0.71 17.78
C ILE A 72 6.85 0.47 19.27
N ARG A 73 7.51 1.41 19.96
CA ARG A 73 7.69 1.35 21.42
C ARG A 73 6.33 1.35 22.13
N LEU A 74 5.40 2.22 21.71
CA LEU A 74 4.02 2.26 22.24
C LEU A 74 3.25 0.96 21.92
N PHE A 75 3.41 0.38 20.73
CA PHE A 75 2.83 -0.94 20.43
C PHE A 75 3.33 -2.02 21.40
N ALA A 76 4.63 -1.99 21.72
CA ALA A 76 5.20 -2.91 22.71
C ALA A 76 4.59 -2.73 24.11
N GLU A 77 4.39 -1.49 24.55
CA GLU A 77 3.73 -1.16 25.82
C GLU A 77 2.26 -1.62 25.85
N MET A 78 1.56 -1.55 24.70
CA MET A 78 0.22 -2.11 24.53
C MET A 78 0.19 -3.65 24.53
N GLY A 79 1.36 -4.29 24.47
CA GLY A 79 1.47 -5.75 24.50
C GLY A 79 1.39 -6.44 23.14
N PHE A 80 1.60 -5.71 22.03
CA PHE A 80 1.63 -6.30 20.69
C PHE A 80 2.71 -7.38 20.59
N LYS A 81 2.35 -8.47 19.90
CA LYS A 81 3.25 -9.57 19.53
C LYS A 81 3.43 -9.70 18.03
N CYS A 82 2.56 -9.04 17.24
CA CYS A 82 2.74 -8.85 15.81
C CYS A 82 2.23 -7.47 15.39
N PHE A 83 2.80 -6.96 14.32
CA PHE A 83 2.36 -5.73 13.66
C PHE A 83 2.22 -5.99 12.17
N ARG A 84 1.00 -5.88 11.65
CA ARG A 84 0.74 -5.98 10.23
C ARG A 84 0.79 -4.61 9.58
N THR A 85 1.60 -4.48 8.54
CA THR A 85 1.58 -3.33 7.63
C THR A 85 1.85 -3.77 6.20
N SER A 86 1.96 -2.82 5.27
CA SER A 86 2.40 -3.08 3.89
C SER A 86 3.76 -2.43 3.63
N ILE A 87 4.37 -2.78 2.49
CA ILE A 87 5.51 -2.06 1.92
C ILE A 87 4.98 -1.21 0.77
N ALA A 88 5.14 0.11 0.85
CA ALA A 88 4.80 0.99 -0.25
C ALA A 88 5.70 0.68 -1.46
N TRP A 89 5.11 0.12 -2.53
CA TRP A 89 5.84 -0.22 -3.74
C TRP A 89 6.65 0.97 -4.26
N THR A 90 6.06 2.16 -4.19
CA THR A 90 6.67 3.42 -4.63
C THR A 90 7.85 3.90 -3.80
N ARG A 91 8.09 3.36 -2.59
CA ARG A 91 9.34 3.60 -1.87
C ARG A 91 10.48 2.74 -2.41
N ILE A 92 10.15 1.54 -2.88
CA ILE A 92 11.16 0.58 -3.38
C ILE A 92 11.43 0.80 -4.86
N PHE A 93 10.38 1.00 -5.66
CA PHE A 93 10.45 1.33 -7.07
C PHE A 93 9.50 2.52 -7.33
N PRO A 94 10.01 3.76 -7.36
CA PRO A 94 9.20 4.97 -7.41
C PRO A 94 8.19 5.04 -8.56
N ASN A 95 8.56 4.59 -9.76
CA ASN A 95 7.66 4.45 -10.90
C ASN A 95 7.13 3.02 -11.09
N GLY A 96 7.78 2.03 -10.47
CA GLY A 96 7.40 0.62 -10.52
C GLY A 96 8.09 -0.19 -11.61
N ASP A 97 8.69 0.44 -12.61
CA ASP A 97 9.32 -0.20 -13.77
C ASP A 97 10.86 -0.03 -13.82
N GLU A 98 11.46 0.63 -12.84
CA GLU A 98 12.90 0.82 -12.74
C GLU A 98 13.66 -0.52 -12.69
N GLU A 99 14.90 -0.51 -13.16
CA GLU A 99 15.79 -1.67 -13.07
C GLU A 99 16.36 -1.88 -11.66
N GLN A 100 16.63 -0.79 -10.95
CA GLN A 100 17.24 -0.80 -9.63
C GLN A 100 16.28 -0.24 -8.58
N PRO A 101 16.24 -0.86 -7.38
CA PRO A 101 15.42 -0.34 -6.29
C PRO A 101 16.02 0.92 -5.67
N ASN A 102 15.17 1.70 -5.03
CA ASN A 102 15.55 2.85 -4.21
C ASN A 102 16.07 2.35 -2.85
N GLU A 103 17.38 2.50 -2.61
CA GLU A 103 18.03 2.04 -1.38
C GLU A 103 17.51 2.78 -0.13
N ALA A 104 17.13 4.05 -0.24
CA ALA A 104 16.56 4.78 0.90
C ALA A 104 15.23 4.17 1.37
N GLY A 105 14.38 3.77 0.43
CA GLY A 105 13.15 3.05 0.75
C GLY A 105 13.41 1.67 1.35
N LEU A 106 14.35 0.91 0.80
CA LEU A 106 14.75 -0.38 1.37
C LEU A 106 15.25 -0.22 2.81
N LYS A 107 16.09 0.78 3.04
CA LYS A 107 16.66 1.03 4.37
C LYS A 107 15.59 1.43 5.39
N PHE A 108 14.60 2.22 5.02
CA PHE A 108 13.51 2.57 5.93
C PHE A 108 12.81 1.32 6.48
N TYR A 109 12.47 0.37 5.62
CA TYR A 109 11.84 -0.88 6.07
C TYR A 109 12.81 -1.79 6.84
N ASP A 110 14.10 -1.81 6.50
CA ASP A 110 15.10 -2.49 7.32
C ASP A 110 15.08 -1.99 8.77
N ASP A 111 15.15 -0.67 8.93
CA ASP A 111 15.20 -0.01 10.24
C ASP A 111 13.88 -0.22 11.03
N MET A 112 12.74 -0.16 10.33
CA MET A 112 11.42 -0.38 10.93
C MET A 112 11.25 -1.84 11.41
N PHE A 113 11.67 -2.82 10.60
CA PHE A 113 11.60 -4.23 11.00
C PHE A 113 12.55 -4.54 12.15
N ASP A 114 13.75 -3.98 12.13
CA ASP A 114 14.70 -4.12 13.24
C ASP A 114 14.13 -3.54 14.55
N GLU A 115 13.44 -2.40 14.49
CA GLU A 115 12.76 -1.83 15.63
C GLU A 115 11.62 -2.73 16.16
N CYS A 116 10.81 -3.31 15.27
CA CYS A 116 9.79 -4.30 15.67
C CYS A 116 10.41 -5.51 16.38
N LEU A 117 11.45 -6.09 15.78
CA LEU A 117 12.11 -7.28 16.33
C LEU A 117 12.81 -7.00 17.68
N LYS A 118 13.36 -5.82 17.87
CA LYS A 118 13.94 -5.35 19.13
C LYS A 118 12.95 -5.46 20.30
N TYR A 119 11.66 -5.22 20.05
CA TYR A 119 10.59 -5.35 21.05
C TYR A 119 9.89 -6.71 21.03
N GLY A 120 10.35 -7.66 20.23
CA GLY A 120 9.71 -8.98 20.09
C GLY A 120 8.35 -8.92 19.41
N ILE A 121 8.16 -7.94 18.53
CA ILE A 121 6.97 -7.79 17.68
C ILE A 121 7.30 -8.38 16.31
N GLU A 122 6.58 -9.43 15.89
CA GLU A 122 6.75 -10.07 14.58
C GLU A 122 6.14 -9.18 13.48
N PRO A 123 6.89 -8.76 12.46
CA PRO A 123 6.35 -8.10 11.29
C PRO A 123 5.49 -9.07 10.47
N VAL A 124 4.31 -8.62 10.05
CA VAL A 124 3.40 -9.33 9.13
C VAL A 124 3.16 -8.42 7.93
N ILE A 125 3.72 -8.77 6.79
CA ILE A 125 3.87 -7.82 5.69
C ILE A 125 2.97 -8.18 4.51
N THR A 126 2.21 -7.18 4.06
CA THR A 126 1.44 -7.23 2.81
C THR A 126 2.23 -6.53 1.70
N LEU A 127 2.48 -7.21 0.58
CA LEU A 127 3.21 -6.63 -0.55
C LEU A 127 2.38 -5.58 -1.29
N SER A 128 1.10 -5.84 -1.54
CA SER A 128 0.23 -4.91 -2.25
C SER A 128 -1.01 -4.59 -1.42
N HIS A 129 -1.09 -3.34 -0.94
CA HIS A 129 -2.23 -2.83 -0.18
C HIS A 129 -2.64 -1.46 -0.71
N PHE A 130 -3.17 -1.44 -1.95
CA PHE A 130 -3.69 -0.24 -2.65
C PHE A 130 -2.62 0.82 -2.99
N GLU A 131 -1.36 0.42 -3.13
CA GLU A 131 -0.23 1.34 -3.28
C GLU A 131 0.52 1.14 -4.61
N MET A 132 -0.22 0.79 -5.68
CA MET A 132 0.38 0.70 -7.00
C MET A 132 1.01 2.03 -7.40
N PRO A 133 2.22 2.05 -8.00
CA PRO A 133 2.79 3.26 -8.56
C PRO A 133 1.86 3.91 -9.58
N LEU A 134 1.61 5.21 -9.43
CA LEU A 134 0.73 5.98 -10.31
C LEU A 134 1.22 5.93 -11.76
N HIS A 135 2.53 5.95 -11.98
CA HIS A 135 3.15 5.80 -13.29
C HIS A 135 2.70 4.51 -14.00
N LEU A 136 2.61 3.38 -13.29
CA LEU A 136 2.15 2.12 -13.89
C LEU A 136 0.68 2.17 -14.35
N VAL A 137 -0.12 3.02 -13.71
CA VAL A 137 -1.51 3.26 -14.14
C VAL A 137 -1.53 4.14 -15.39
N GLN A 138 -0.74 5.21 -15.40
CA GLN A 138 -0.71 6.18 -16.48
C GLN A 138 -0.12 5.60 -17.78
N GLU A 139 0.99 4.87 -17.68
CA GLU A 139 1.70 4.33 -18.83
C GLU A 139 1.19 2.96 -19.28
N TYR A 140 0.76 2.11 -18.35
CA TYR A 140 0.41 0.72 -18.66
C TYR A 140 -1.07 0.39 -18.43
N GLY A 141 -1.85 1.29 -17.80
CA GLY A 141 -3.27 1.04 -17.51
C GLY A 141 -3.51 0.08 -16.34
N GLY A 142 -2.59 0.01 -15.39
CA GLY A 142 -2.69 -0.84 -14.21
C GLY A 142 -2.69 -2.34 -14.56
N TRP A 143 -3.34 -3.15 -13.74
CA TRP A 143 -3.37 -4.62 -13.90
C TRP A 143 -4.02 -5.12 -15.20
N ARG A 144 -4.54 -4.26 -16.06
CA ARG A 144 -4.93 -4.64 -17.44
C ARG A 144 -3.75 -5.07 -18.30
N ASN A 145 -2.55 -4.59 -17.99
CA ASN A 145 -1.34 -4.88 -18.74
C ASN A 145 -0.54 -6.01 -18.08
N ARG A 146 -0.27 -7.05 -18.81
CA ARG A 146 0.49 -8.22 -18.29
C ARG A 146 1.93 -7.91 -17.91
N LYS A 147 2.53 -6.82 -18.39
CA LYS A 147 3.85 -6.36 -17.97
C LYS A 147 3.94 -6.09 -16.45
N LEU A 148 2.82 -5.71 -15.83
CA LEU A 148 2.79 -5.49 -14.39
C LEU A 148 3.11 -6.75 -13.58
N ILE A 149 2.93 -7.92 -14.15
CA ILE A 149 3.32 -9.18 -13.52
C ILE A 149 4.83 -9.19 -13.29
N ASP A 150 5.63 -8.84 -14.32
CA ASP A 150 7.08 -8.82 -14.22
C ASP A 150 7.57 -7.74 -13.25
N PHE A 151 6.95 -6.56 -13.27
CA PHE A 151 7.26 -5.47 -12.34
C PHE A 151 6.94 -5.85 -10.89
N PHE A 152 5.78 -6.47 -10.66
CA PHE A 152 5.41 -6.92 -9.34
C PHE A 152 6.29 -8.05 -8.83
N VAL A 153 6.65 -9.00 -9.69
CA VAL A 153 7.58 -10.08 -9.34
C VAL A 153 8.94 -9.51 -8.95
N LYS A 154 9.47 -8.53 -9.71
CA LYS A 154 10.71 -7.83 -9.37
C LYS A 154 10.62 -7.18 -7.97
N PHE A 155 9.56 -6.42 -7.71
CA PHE A 155 9.30 -5.81 -6.40
C PHE A 155 9.24 -6.86 -5.28
N ALA A 156 8.45 -7.93 -5.48
CA ALA A 156 8.28 -8.98 -4.49
C ALA A 156 9.60 -9.71 -4.19
N VAL A 157 10.35 -10.09 -5.22
CA VAL A 157 11.67 -10.75 -5.07
C VAL A 157 12.64 -9.84 -4.32
N THR A 158 12.71 -8.56 -4.69
CA THR A 158 13.56 -7.58 -3.98
C THR A 158 13.23 -7.51 -2.50
N CYS A 159 11.94 -7.45 -2.15
CA CYS A 159 11.50 -7.44 -0.74
C CYS A 159 11.84 -8.76 -0.03
N PHE A 160 11.57 -9.89 -0.67
CA PHE A 160 11.85 -11.20 -0.07
C PHE A 160 13.35 -11.41 0.17
N GLU A 161 14.19 -11.08 -0.80
CA GLU A 161 15.65 -11.23 -0.65
C GLU A 161 16.20 -10.30 0.42
N ARG A 162 15.73 -9.04 0.47
CA ARG A 162 16.20 -8.06 1.45
C ARG A 162 15.78 -8.39 2.87
N TYR A 163 14.54 -8.85 3.07
CA TYR A 163 13.95 -8.96 4.41
C TYR A 163 13.74 -10.41 4.90
N LYS A 164 14.21 -11.43 4.18
CA LYS A 164 14.03 -12.86 4.51
C LYS A 164 14.42 -13.24 5.93
N ASP A 165 15.41 -12.56 6.50
CA ASP A 165 15.89 -12.84 7.86
C ASP A 165 15.12 -12.07 8.95
N LYS A 166 14.22 -11.15 8.54
CA LYS A 166 13.47 -10.27 9.45
C LYS A 166 11.96 -10.53 9.42
N VAL A 167 11.42 -10.91 8.27
CA VAL A 167 9.98 -11.08 8.06
C VAL A 167 9.65 -12.52 7.76
N LYS A 168 8.82 -13.14 8.60
CA LYS A 168 8.36 -14.54 8.45
C LYS A 168 7.00 -14.66 7.77
N TYR A 169 6.14 -13.64 7.93
CA TYR A 169 4.74 -13.70 7.51
C TYR A 169 4.49 -12.71 6.39
N TRP A 170 4.14 -13.26 5.22
CA TRP A 170 3.89 -12.48 4.01
C TRP A 170 2.48 -12.70 3.49
N MET A 171 1.87 -11.63 3.02
CA MET A 171 0.63 -11.63 2.24
C MET A 171 0.88 -10.94 0.91
N THR A 172 0.32 -11.46 -0.17
CA THR A 172 0.57 -10.91 -1.51
C THR A 172 -0.31 -9.69 -1.79
N PHE A 173 -1.62 -9.82 -1.60
CA PHE A 173 -2.59 -8.76 -1.89
C PHE A 173 -3.58 -8.61 -0.75
N ASN A 174 -3.93 -7.36 -0.44
CA ASN A 174 -5.05 -7.06 0.43
C ASN A 174 -6.34 -7.03 -0.39
N GLU A 175 -7.40 -7.65 0.14
CA GLU A 175 -8.77 -7.58 -0.42
C GLU A 175 -8.87 -7.81 -1.93
N ILE A 176 -8.15 -8.77 -2.46
CA ILE A 176 -8.11 -9.08 -3.90
C ILE A 176 -9.52 -9.40 -4.47
N ASN A 177 -10.44 -9.86 -3.62
CA ASN A 177 -11.83 -10.12 -3.98
C ASN A 177 -12.56 -8.87 -4.49
N ASN A 178 -12.16 -7.66 -4.08
CA ASN A 178 -12.76 -6.41 -4.56
C ASN A 178 -12.57 -6.20 -6.07
N GLN A 179 -11.61 -6.87 -6.68
CA GLN A 179 -11.42 -6.82 -8.15
C GLN A 179 -12.54 -7.56 -8.92
N ALA A 180 -13.31 -8.41 -8.25
CA ALA A 180 -14.47 -9.08 -8.84
C ALA A 180 -15.70 -8.16 -8.90
N ASP A 181 -15.76 -7.11 -8.09
CA ASP A 181 -16.85 -6.14 -8.11
C ASP A 181 -16.51 -4.93 -9.00
N ILE A 182 -16.80 -5.07 -10.28
CA ILE A 182 -16.60 -4.00 -11.27
C ILE A 182 -17.63 -2.86 -11.13
N GLY A 183 -18.65 -3.01 -10.30
CA GLY A 183 -19.67 -2.00 -10.01
C GLY A 183 -19.13 -0.91 -9.07
N ASP A 184 -18.16 -1.22 -8.20
CA ASP A 184 -17.47 -0.23 -7.38
C ASP A 184 -16.18 0.24 -8.07
N GLY A 185 -16.31 1.30 -8.87
CA GLY A 185 -15.19 1.86 -9.62
C GLY A 185 -14.05 2.39 -8.72
N PHE A 186 -14.36 2.82 -7.49
CA PHE A 186 -13.34 3.27 -6.53
C PHE A 186 -12.52 2.08 -6.00
N MET A 187 -13.18 1.01 -5.57
CA MET A 187 -12.49 -0.17 -5.05
C MET A 187 -11.71 -0.89 -6.16
N LEU A 188 -12.25 -0.92 -7.37
CA LEU A 188 -11.53 -1.44 -8.52
C LEU A 188 -10.25 -0.64 -8.79
N TYR A 189 -10.32 0.69 -8.74
CA TYR A 189 -9.14 1.55 -8.88
C TYR A 189 -8.12 1.30 -7.77
N ALA A 190 -8.56 1.32 -6.52
CA ALA A 190 -7.68 1.12 -5.36
C ALA A 190 -6.93 -0.22 -5.42
N ASN A 191 -7.57 -1.29 -5.88
CA ASN A 191 -6.96 -2.62 -5.96
C ASN A 191 -6.13 -2.84 -7.24
N SER A 192 -6.48 -2.20 -8.35
CA SER A 192 -5.97 -2.57 -9.67
C SER A 192 -5.39 -1.44 -10.50
N GLY A 193 -5.55 -0.19 -10.06
CA GLY A 193 -5.23 0.98 -10.86
C GLY A 193 -6.11 1.14 -12.11
N ILE A 194 -7.21 0.37 -12.21
CA ILE A 194 -8.08 0.42 -13.39
C ILE A 194 -9.09 1.54 -13.22
N VAL A 195 -9.04 2.51 -14.13
CA VAL A 195 -10.07 3.55 -14.24
C VAL A 195 -11.19 3.04 -15.15
N VAL A 196 -12.38 2.91 -14.59
CA VAL A 196 -13.59 2.63 -15.39
C VAL A 196 -14.14 3.97 -15.89
N LYS A 197 -14.09 4.19 -17.19
CA LYS A 197 -14.75 5.37 -17.77
C LYS A 197 -16.27 5.22 -17.64
N PRO A 198 -16.99 6.24 -17.13
CA PRO A 198 -18.45 6.16 -16.94
C PRO A 198 -19.22 5.73 -18.19
N CYS A 199 -18.73 6.08 -19.39
CA CYS A 199 -19.36 5.70 -20.66
C CYS A 199 -19.33 4.20 -20.97
N LEU A 200 -18.46 3.41 -20.33
CA LEU A 200 -18.44 1.95 -20.53
C LEU A 200 -19.50 1.23 -19.69
N LEU A 201 -19.97 1.85 -18.60
CA LEU A 201 -21.07 1.31 -17.78
C LEU A 201 -22.45 1.52 -18.44
N TYR A 202 -22.59 2.54 -19.32
CA TYR A 202 -23.86 2.90 -19.95
C TYR A 202 -24.02 2.39 -21.40
N THR A 203 -22.97 1.85 -22.02
CA THR A 203 -22.99 1.45 -23.43
C THR A 203 -22.97 -0.06 -23.66
N SER A 204 -22.91 -0.87 -22.62
CA SER A 204 -23.22 -2.30 -22.74
C SER A 204 -24.72 -2.47 -22.63
N PRO A 205 -25.44 -2.81 -23.72
CA PRO A 205 -26.84 -3.19 -23.59
C PRO A 205 -26.93 -4.37 -22.63
N SER A 206 -27.82 -4.25 -21.65
CA SER A 206 -28.12 -5.37 -20.76
C SER A 206 -28.57 -6.57 -21.63
N PRO A 207 -28.10 -7.79 -21.35
CA PRO A 207 -28.61 -8.97 -22.06
C PRO A 207 -30.11 -9.22 -21.86
N ARG A 208 -30.80 -8.31 -21.17
CA ARG A 208 -32.23 -8.37 -20.84
C ARG A 208 -33.07 -7.28 -21.48
N ASP A 209 -32.51 -6.40 -22.33
CA ASP A 209 -33.23 -5.39 -23.07
C ASP A 209 -33.51 -5.88 -24.49
#